data_11db1c0b8010c9738ee8be76e211b2bf
#
_entry.id   11db1c0b8010c9738ee8be76e211b2bf
#
_cell.length_a   1.000
_cell.length_b   1.000
_cell.length_c   1.000
_cell.angle_alpha   90.00
_cell.angle_beta   90.00
_cell.angle_gamma   90.00
#
_symmetry.space_group_name_H-M   'P 1'
#
loop_
_entity.id
_entity.type
_entity.pdbx_description
1 polymer ?
#
loop_
_entity_poly.entity_id
_entity_poly.type
_entity_poly.pdbx_seq_one_letter_code
_entity_poly.pdbx_strand_id
1 'polypeptide(L)'
;MPASAATYKASLGTVSATLTYQGSYPEPHGTTMTITNAGHVVYHGAVTAAMCGKLCWPQPTGGSGTGNPIRVVRLQAGSPDVVLGLYSAGAHCCFVEEVFAPQSPSTYAKTEINLGDPGARLETLPGSPYVALLTADDTFAYAFTDFAASGLPIKLLRFQNHRFTNVTRQYPKLIRADANQWLSAFYAQKSSRYQDSVGVIAAWAADEYLLGRVGAADQFLHQQAAAGHLHSLLNPSVKGVVFITQLQKFLQHQGY
;
A
#
# COMPACT_ATOMS: atom_id res chain seq x y z
N MET A 1 -23.16 -10.19 -26.41
CA MET A 1 -21.98 -9.56 -26.99
C MET A 1 -20.79 -10.46 -26.73
N PRO A 2 -19.84 -10.63 -27.67
CA PRO A 2 -18.65 -11.41 -27.39
C PRO A 2 -17.92 -10.78 -26.21
N ALA A 3 -17.42 -11.61 -25.29
CA ALA A 3 -16.64 -11.14 -24.15
C ALA A 3 -15.40 -10.36 -24.66
N SER A 4 -15.20 -9.15 -24.16
CA SER A 4 -14.03 -8.34 -24.52
C SER A 4 -12.78 -9.05 -23.99
N ALA A 5 -11.85 -9.39 -24.88
CA ALA A 5 -10.54 -9.94 -24.50
C ALA A 5 -9.57 -8.78 -24.29
N ALA A 6 -8.86 -8.77 -23.18
CA ALA A 6 -7.81 -7.82 -22.88
C ALA A 6 -6.43 -8.52 -22.89
N THR A 7 -5.44 -7.81 -23.43
CA THR A 7 -4.03 -8.26 -23.43
C THR A 7 -3.14 -7.09 -23.06
N TYR A 8 -2.36 -7.25 -22.01
CA TYR A 8 -1.37 -6.30 -21.55
C TYR A 8 0.03 -6.88 -21.69
N LYS A 9 0.99 -6.04 -22.04
CA LYS A 9 2.40 -6.43 -22.18
C LYS A 9 3.32 -5.42 -21.48
N ALA A 10 4.39 -5.92 -20.91
CA ALA A 10 5.49 -5.11 -20.37
C ALA A 10 6.82 -5.84 -20.56
N SER A 11 7.93 -5.09 -20.67
CA SER A 11 9.25 -5.69 -20.81
C SER A 11 10.35 -4.79 -20.23
N LEU A 12 11.44 -5.43 -19.79
CA LEU A 12 12.67 -4.78 -19.37
C LEU A 12 13.87 -5.72 -19.64
N GLY A 13 14.82 -5.29 -20.47
CA GLY A 13 15.93 -6.14 -20.88
C GLY A 13 15.44 -7.37 -21.62
N THR A 14 15.83 -8.55 -21.15
CA THR A 14 15.45 -9.85 -21.75
C THR A 14 14.14 -10.41 -21.22
N VAL A 15 13.52 -9.78 -20.20
CA VAL A 15 12.28 -10.24 -19.58
C VAL A 15 11.08 -9.55 -20.20
N SER A 16 10.09 -10.33 -20.62
CA SER A 16 8.79 -9.87 -21.09
C SER A 16 7.67 -10.57 -20.35
N ALA A 17 6.61 -9.85 -20.06
CA ALA A 17 5.41 -10.39 -19.43
C ALA A 17 4.18 -10.06 -20.28
N THR A 18 3.27 -11.02 -20.38
CA THR A 18 1.96 -10.90 -21.06
C THR A 18 0.87 -11.37 -20.11
N LEU A 19 -0.10 -10.50 -19.87
CA LEU A 19 -1.33 -10.80 -19.12
C LEU A 19 -2.49 -10.85 -20.10
N THR A 20 -3.31 -11.89 -20.04
CA THR A 20 -4.53 -12.02 -20.83
C THR A 20 -5.73 -12.36 -19.95
N TYR A 21 -6.88 -11.81 -20.24
CA TYR A 21 -8.15 -12.18 -19.60
C TYR A 21 -9.33 -11.84 -20.52
N GLN A 22 -10.50 -12.37 -20.19
CA GLN A 22 -11.77 -12.07 -20.85
C GLN A 22 -12.72 -11.44 -19.83
N GLY A 23 -13.76 -10.78 -20.31
CA GLY A 23 -14.77 -10.14 -19.49
C GLY A 23 -14.48 -8.67 -19.23
N SER A 24 -15.33 -8.06 -18.41
CA SER A 24 -15.26 -6.66 -18.00
C SER A 24 -15.31 -6.56 -16.48
N TYR A 25 -14.93 -5.39 -15.94
CA TYR A 25 -15.06 -5.14 -14.51
C TYR A 25 -16.49 -5.41 -14.02
N PRO A 26 -16.69 -6.08 -12.87
CA PRO A 26 -15.69 -6.58 -11.94
C PRO A 26 -15.31 -8.07 -12.14
N GLU A 27 -15.71 -8.70 -13.22
CA GLU A 27 -15.66 -10.15 -13.41
C GLU A 27 -14.73 -10.59 -14.56
N PRO A 28 -13.38 -10.43 -14.41
CA PRO A 28 -12.45 -11.04 -15.35
C PRO A 28 -12.45 -12.55 -15.20
N HIS A 29 -12.31 -13.26 -16.32
CA HIS A 29 -12.19 -14.71 -16.30
C HIS A 29 -11.12 -15.19 -17.26
N GLY A 30 -10.55 -16.38 -16.98
CA GLY A 30 -9.45 -16.92 -17.77
C GLY A 30 -8.17 -16.09 -17.67
N THR A 31 -7.98 -15.36 -16.56
CA THR A 31 -6.80 -14.50 -16.37
C THR A 31 -5.54 -15.34 -16.28
N THR A 32 -4.60 -15.11 -17.21
CA THR A 32 -3.37 -15.88 -17.35
C THR A 32 -2.17 -14.95 -17.49
N MET A 33 -1.08 -15.27 -16.79
CA MET A 33 0.21 -14.61 -16.89
C MET A 33 1.21 -15.52 -17.61
N THR A 34 1.92 -14.96 -18.59
CA THR A 34 3.07 -15.61 -19.24
C THR A 34 4.28 -14.69 -19.11
N ILE A 35 5.39 -15.22 -18.61
CA ILE A 35 6.65 -14.50 -18.52
C ILE A 35 7.71 -15.25 -19.33
N THR A 36 8.45 -14.51 -20.16
CA THR A 36 9.59 -15.03 -20.91
C THR A 36 10.87 -14.32 -20.50
N ASN A 37 11.97 -15.04 -20.51
CA ASN A 37 13.31 -14.47 -20.36
C ASN A 37 14.20 -14.98 -21.50
N ALA A 38 14.81 -14.07 -22.25
CA ALA A 38 15.60 -14.37 -23.46
C ALA A 38 14.83 -15.29 -24.44
N GLY A 39 13.53 -15.10 -24.58
CA GLY A 39 12.66 -15.88 -25.49
C GLY A 39 12.14 -17.20 -24.91
N HIS A 40 12.63 -17.66 -23.77
CA HIS A 40 12.17 -18.89 -23.12
C HIS A 40 11.08 -18.60 -22.08
N VAL A 41 10.02 -19.41 -22.05
CA VAL A 41 8.96 -19.29 -21.04
C VAL A 41 9.53 -19.72 -19.69
N VAL A 42 9.51 -18.79 -18.72
CA VAL A 42 10.00 -19.01 -17.34
C VAL A 42 8.86 -19.05 -16.32
N TYR A 43 7.66 -18.60 -16.73
CA TYR A 43 6.42 -18.74 -15.99
C TYR A 43 5.23 -18.76 -16.94
N HIS A 44 4.27 -19.65 -16.68
CA HIS A 44 2.96 -19.63 -17.32
C HIS A 44 1.92 -20.22 -16.35
N GLY A 45 0.86 -19.48 -16.08
CA GLY A 45 -0.17 -19.95 -15.15
C GLY A 45 -1.34 -18.99 -15.00
N ALA A 46 -2.41 -19.50 -14.39
CA ALA A 46 -3.55 -18.69 -14.01
C ALA A 46 -3.16 -17.68 -12.93
N VAL A 47 -3.74 -16.49 -13.02
CA VAL A 47 -3.63 -15.47 -11.98
C VAL A 47 -4.66 -15.77 -10.90
N THR A 48 -4.19 -16.05 -9.69
CA THR A 48 -5.02 -16.36 -8.51
C THR A 48 -4.37 -15.76 -7.29
N ALA A 49 -5.07 -14.88 -6.58
CA ALA A 49 -4.61 -14.36 -5.31
C ALA A 49 -5.53 -14.85 -4.18
N ALA A 50 -4.93 -15.24 -3.06
CA ALA A 50 -5.69 -15.81 -1.93
C ALA A 50 -6.79 -14.87 -1.43
N MET A 51 -6.50 -13.56 -1.38
CA MET A 51 -7.45 -12.53 -0.95
C MET A 51 -8.63 -12.35 -1.91
N CYS A 52 -8.43 -12.56 -3.20
CA CYS A 52 -9.45 -12.29 -4.21
C CYS A 52 -10.45 -13.43 -4.42
N GLY A 53 -10.18 -14.60 -3.87
CA GLY A 53 -11.00 -15.79 -4.17
C GLY A 53 -11.03 -16.06 -5.67
N LYS A 54 -12.22 -15.93 -6.27
CA LYS A 54 -12.42 -16.15 -7.72
C LYS A 54 -12.37 -14.87 -8.56
N LEU A 55 -12.43 -13.69 -7.93
CA LEU A 55 -12.64 -12.42 -8.62
C LEU A 55 -11.56 -11.41 -8.21
N CYS A 56 -10.46 -11.41 -8.94
CA CYS A 56 -9.47 -10.35 -8.88
C CYS A 56 -9.43 -9.61 -10.20
N TRP A 57 -9.66 -8.31 -10.15
CA TRP A 57 -9.54 -7.46 -11.33
C TRP A 57 -8.09 -7.00 -11.50
N PRO A 58 -7.46 -7.25 -12.66
CA PRO A 58 -6.15 -6.66 -12.95
C PRO A 58 -6.24 -5.13 -12.97
N GLN A 59 -5.45 -4.48 -12.10
CA GLN A 59 -5.46 -3.04 -11.92
C GLN A 59 -4.03 -2.50 -11.83
N PRO A 60 -3.74 -1.30 -12.37
CA PRO A 60 -2.42 -0.73 -12.22
C PRO A 60 -1.98 -0.61 -10.78
N THR A 61 -0.74 -0.97 -10.49
CA THR A 61 -0.11 -0.66 -9.20
C THR A 61 -0.24 0.84 -8.91
N GLY A 62 -0.83 1.19 -7.77
CA GLY A 62 -1.01 2.59 -7.37
C GLY A 62 -2.39 3.18 -7.61
N GLY A 63 -3.40 2.40 -7.90
CA GLY A 63 -4.77 2.88 -7.80
C GLY A 63 -5.63 2.85 -9.06
N SER A 64 -6.76 3.51 -8.97
CA SER A 64 -7.80 3.56 -10.01
C SER A 64 -7.26 4.12 -11.33
N GLY A 65 -7.41 3.35 -12.39
CA GLY A 65 -7.10 3.88 -13.70
C GLY A 65 -7.07 2.85 -14.82
N THR A 66 -6.97 3.35 -16.04
CA THR A 66 -6.91 2.58 -17.29
C THR A 66 -5.48 2.20 -17.68
N GLY A 67 -4.54 2.19 -16.74
CA GLY A 67 -3.14 1.87 -17.00
C GLY A 67 -2.85 0.38 -17.18
N ASN A 68 -1.60 0.06 -17.48
CA ASN A 68 -1.13 -1.32 -17.60
C ASN A 68 -1.01 -1.95 -16.20
N PRO A 69 -1.73 -3.05 -15.89
CA PRO A 69 -1.66 -3.71 -14.59
C PRO A 69 -0.34 -4.43 -14.32
N ILE A 70 0.48 -4.66 -15.36
CA ILE A 70 1.79 -5.30 -15.21
C ILE A 70 2.93 -4.30 -15.39
N ARG A 71 3.99 -4.50 -14.61
CA ARG A 71 5.27 -3.80 -14.73
C ARG A 71 6.41 -4.81 -14.71
N VAL A 72 7.43 -4.59 -15.52
CA VAL A 72 8.70 -5.32 -15.43
C VAL A 72 9.72 -4.34 -14.87
N VAL A 73 10.24 -4.62 -13.68
CA VAL A 73 11.08 -3.70 -12.90
C VAL A 73 12.20 -4.45 -12.21
N ARG A 74 13.14 -3.73 -11.61
CA ARG A 74 14.18 -4.32 -10.75
C ARG A 74 13.84 -4.03 -9.29
N LEU A 75 13.27 -5.02 -8.60
CA LEU A 75 13.04 -4.94 -7.15
C LEU A 75 14.27 -5.39 -6.36
N GLN A 76 15.12 -6.21 -6.98
CA GLN A 76 16.34 -6.79 -6.41
C GLN A 76 17.42 -7.03 -7.48
N ALA A 77 18.57 -7.52 -7.07
CA ALA A 77 19.65 -7.91 -7.99
C ALA A 77 19.25 -9.11 -8.88
N GLY A 78 19.80 -9.16 -10.08
CA GLY A 78 19.57 -10.25 -11.03
C GLY A 78 18.66 -9.87 -12.18
N SER A 79 17.93 -10.85 -12.71
CA SER A 79 16.94 -10.63 -13.76
C SER A 79 15.78 -9.78 -13.24
N PRO A 80 15.17 -8.96 -14.10
CA PRO A 80 14.00 -8.16 -13.70
C PRO A 80 12.86 -9.00 -13.15
N ASP A 81 12.14 -8.42 -12.19
CA ASP A 81 10.93 -8.97 -11.60
C ASP A 81 9.70 -8.46 -12.38
N VAL A 82 8.59 -9.21 -12.32
CA VAL A 82 7.30 -8.78 -12.88
C VAL A 82 6.34 -8.51 -11.72
N VAL A 83 5.74 -7.33 -11.72
CA VAL A 83 4.72 -6.92 -10.74
C VAL A 83 3.37 -6.89 -11.43
N LEU A 84 2.37 -7.50 -10.83
CA LEU A 84 0.98 -7.47 -11.25
C LEU A 84 0.12 -6.89 -10.13
N GLY A 85 -0.54 -5.78 -10.41
CA GLY A 85 -1.54 -5.21 -9.52
C GLY A 85 -2.91 -5.85 -9.74
N LEU A 86 -3.57 -6.16 -8.63
CA LEU A 86 -4.92 -6.76 -8.58
C LEU A 86 -5.79 -6.00 -7.59
N TYR A 87 -7.09 -6.01 -7.83
CA TYR A 87 -8.09 -5.43 -6.93
C TYR A 87 -9.24 -6.40 -6.70
N SER A 88 -9.65 -6.57 -5.44
CA SER A 88 -10.67 -7.55 -5.04
C SER A 88 -12.10 -7.11 -5.27
N ALA A 89 -12.32 -5.92 -5.86
CA ALA A 89 -13.65 -5.36 -6.13
C ALA A 89 -14.49 -5.15 -4.86
N GLY A 90 -14.05 -4.29 -3.97
CA GLY A 90 -14.79 -3.83 -2.78
C GLY A 90 -14.83 -2.33 -2.69
N ALA A 91 -15.62 -1.77 -1.76
CA ALA A 91 -15.67 -0.32 -1.55
C ALA A 91 -14.38 0.20 -0.88
N HIS A 92 -13.77 -0.60 0.00
CA HIS A 92 -12.59 -0.25 0.79
C HIS A 92 -11.69 -1.47 1.03
N CYS A 93 -11.45 -2.27 0.00
CA CYS A 93 -10.56 -3.44 0.02
C CYS A 93 -10.58 -4.14 -1.33
N CYS A 94 -9.55 -4.77 -1.71
CA CYS A 94 -8.17 -4.74 -1.28
C CYS A 94 -7.30 -4.71 -2.51
N PHE A 95 -6.24 -3.92 -2.50
CA PHE A 95 -5.18 -4.05 -3.48
C PHE A 95 -4.26 -5.19 -3.11
N VAL A 96 -3.95 -6.02 -4.10
CA VAL A 96 -3.00 -7.11 -3.97
C VAL A 96 -1.92 -6.94 -5.03
N GLU A 97 -0.66 -7.02 -4.64
CA GLU A 97 0.45 -7.06 -5.58
C GLU A 97 1.00 -8.48 -5.64
N GLU A 98 1.06 -9.04 -6.83
CA GLU A 98 1.78 -10.27 -7.13
C GLU A 98 3.14 -9.93 -7.73
N VAL A 99 4.21 -10.42 -7.12
CA VAL A 99 5.56 -10.31 -7.64
C VAL A 99 6.02 -11.68 -8.12
N PHE A 100 6.34 -11.75 -9.40
CA PHE A 100 6.98 -12.91 -10.02
C PHE A 100 8.48 -12.62 -10.12
N ALA A 101 9.28 -13.38 -9.42
CA ALA A 101 10.72 -13.21 -9.33
C ALA A 101 11.48 -14.48 -9.71
N PRO A 102 12.73 -14.37 -10.20
CA PRO A 102 13.55 -15.52 -10.52
C PRO A 102 13.75 -16.43 -9.31
N GLN A 103 13.38 -17.70 -9.45
CA GLN A 103 13.68 -18.76 -8.48
C GLN A 103 14.89 -19.58 -8.94
N SER A 104 15.04 -19.73 -10.25
CA SER A 104 16.18 -20.33 -10.93
C SER A 104 16.41 -19.62 -12.28
N PRO A 105 17.47 -19.91 -13.02
CA PRO A 105 17.66 -19.33 -14.36
C PRO A 105 16.51 -19.56 -15.33
N SER A 106 15.74 -20.65 -15.14
CA SER A 106 14.66 -21.08 -16.04
C SER A 106 13.26 -20.98 -15.44
N THR A 107 13.10 -20.52 -14.19
CA THR A 107 11.81 -20.47 -13.52
C THR A 107 11.62 -19.19 -12.71
N TYR A 108 10.38 -18.71 -12.68
CA TYR A 108 9.94 -17.63 -11.81
C TYR A 108 8.92 -18.17 -10.80
N ALA A 109 8.99 -17.67 -9.59
CA ALA A 109 8.02 -17.98 -8.54
C ALA A 109 7.24 -16.73 -8.15
N LYS A 110 5.97 -16.93 -7.79
CA LYS A 110 5.05 -15.90 -7.34
C LYS A 110 5.13 -15.68 -5.84
N THR A 111 5.11 -14.43 -5.44
CA THR A 111 4.87 -13.98 -4.06
C THR A 111 3.78 -12.93 -4.10
N GLU A 112 2.81 -12.99 -3.20
CA GLU A 112 1.74 -12.02 -3.12
C GLU A 112 1.77 -11.26 -1.79
N ILE A 113 1.26 -10.03 -1.81
CA ILE A 113 1.02 -9.21 -0.63
C ILE A 113 -0.32 -8.49 -0.75
N ASN A 114 -1.13 -8.58 0.30
CA ASN A 114 -2.31 -7.76 0.47
C ASN A 114 -1.91 -6.42 1.09
N LEU A 115 -2.24 -5.34 0.44
CA LEU A 115 -1.91 -3.97 0.86
C LEU A 115 -3.10 -3.25 1.51
N GLY A 116 -4.28 -3.89 1.52
CA GLY A 116 -5.51 -3.23 1.94
C GLY A 116 -6.00 -2.21 0.91
N ASP A 117 -6.65 -1.17 1.37
CA ASP A 117 -7.23 -0.12 0.51
C ASP A 117 -6.19 0.84 -0.11
N PRO A 118 -5.08 1.21 0.57
CA PRO A 118 -4.18 2.23 0.03
C PRO A 118 -3.47 1.83 -1.27
N GLY A 119 -3.41 0.54 -1.60
CA GLY A 119 -2.62 0.07 -2.75
C GLY A 119 -1.14 0.42 -2.59
N ALA A 120 -0.38 0.40 -3.69
CA ALA A 120 1.02 0.85 -3.67
C ALA A 120 1.41 1.52 -4.98
N ARG A 121 2.46 2.31 -4.96
CA ARG A 121 3.18 2.74 -6.16
C ARG A 121 4.61 2.24 -6.14
N LEU A 122 5.14 2.00 -7.33
CA LEU A 122 6.55 1.62 -7.51
C LEU A 122 7.41 2.88 -7.42
N GLU A 123 8.34 2.91 -6.49
CA GLU A 123 9.17 4.07 -6.17
C GLU A 123 10.64 3.70 -6.13
N THR A 124 11.49 4.51 -6.77
CA THR A 124 12.95 4.38 -6.63
C THR A 124 13.38 5.09 -5.35
N LEU A 125 13.85 4.34 -4.38
CA LEU A 125 14.25 4.89 -3.09
C LEU A 125 15.64 5.54 -3.15
N PRO A 126 15.87 6.65 -2.44
CA PRO A 126 17.18 7.30 -2.37
C PRO A 126 18.28 6.33 -1.95
N GLY A 127 19.37 6.29 -2.74
CA GLY A 127 20.52 5.42 -2.46
C GLY A 127 20.31 3.94 -2.83
N SER A 128 19.20 3.57 -3.48
CA SER A 128 18.93 2.22 -3.96
C SER A 128 18.81 2.20 -5.49
N PRO A 129 19.44 1.25 -6.18
CA PRO A 129 19.21 1.04 -7.61
C PRO A 129 17.91 0.25 -7.89
N TYR A 130 17.24 -0.19 -6.84
CA TYR A 130 16.05 -1.03 -6.90
C TYR A 130 14.80 -0.25 -6.53
N VAL A 131 13.70 -0.63 -7.17
CA VAL A 131 12.37 -0.11 -6.89
C VAL A 131 11.80 -0.78 -5.65
N ALA A 132 10.99 -0.07 -4.89
CA ALA A 132 10.22 -0.59 -3.75
C ALA A 132 8.74 -0.26 -3.93
N LEU A 133 7.88 -0.91 -3.14
CA LEU A 133 6.49 -0.54 -3.01
C LEU A 133 6.37 0.56 -1.94
N LEU A 134 5.93 1.75 -2.35
CA LEU A 134 5.51 2.78 -1.43
C LEU A 134 4.00 2.69 -1.29
N THR A 135 3.55 2.44 -0.06
CA THR A 135 2.16 2.28 0.33
C THR A 135 1.88 3.02 1.64
N ALA A 136 0.76 2.75 2.28
CA ALA A 136 0.46 3.23 3.61
C ALA A 136 0.07 2.06 4.54
N ASP A 137 0.01 2.30 5.85
CA ASP A 137 -0.37 1.26 6.80
C ASP A 137 -1.90 1.20 6.95
N ASP A 138 -2.50 0.20 6.31
CA ASP A 138 -3.94 -0.02 6.28
C ASP A 138 -4.54 -0.36 7.67
N THR A 139 -3.71 -0.73 8.65
CA THR A 139 -4.20 -1.01 10.01
C THR A 139 -4.80 0.22 10.70
N PHE A 140 -4.51 1.43 10.19
CA PHE A 140 -5.09 2.67 10.67
C PHE A 140 -6.49 2.93 10.11
N ALA A 141 -6.89 2.27 9.02
CA ALA A 141 -8.24 2.39 8.48
C ALA A 141 -9.28 1.96 9.53
N TYR A 142 -10.26 2.83 9.80
CA TYR A 142 -11.28 2.64 10.84
C TYR A 142 -10.77 2.50 12.28
N ALA A 143 -9.48 2.68 12.56
CA ALA A 143 -8.94 2.45 13.90
C ALA A 143 -9.50 3.43 14.95
N PHE A 144 -9.74 4.68 14.58
CA PHE A 144 -10.17 5.73 15.50
C PHE A 144 -11.41 6.51 15.03
N THR A 145 -11.72 6.43 13.75
CA THR A 145 -12.83 7.13 13.10
C THR A 145 -13.29 6.34 11.86
N ASP A 146 -14.13 6.92 11.00
CA ASP A 146 -14.50 6.30 9.72
C ASP A 146 -13.32 6.24 8.75
N PHE A 147 -13.52 5.54 7.63
CA PHE A 147 -12.49 5.40 6.60
C PHE A 147 -12.08 6.76 6.01
N ALA A 148 -13.06 7.61 5.69
CA ALA A 148 -12.82 8.87 4.99
C ALA A 148 -12.00 9.87 5.83
N ALA A 149 -12.10 9.79 7.16
CA ALA A 149 -11.36 10.61 8.11
C ALA A 149 -10.09 9.91 8.65
N SER A 150 -9.85 8.63 8.30
CA SER A 150 -8.65 7.91 8.70
C SER A 150 -7.43 8.43 7.95
N GLY A 151 -6.36 8.75 8.67
CA GLY A 151 -5.03 8.94 8.14
C GLY A 151 -4.30 7.60 8.11
N LEU A 152 -3.56 7.33 7.03
CA LEU A 152 -2.80 6.09 6.86
C LEU A 152 -1.31 6.45 6.72
N PRO A 153 -0.47 6.20 7.76
CA PRO A 153 0.93 6.60 7.74
C PRO A 153 1.72 5.84 6.69
N ILE A 154 2.80 6.45 6.20
CA ILE A 154 3.65 5.89 5.13
C ILE A 154 4.21 4.51 5.49
N LYS A 155 4.26 3.62 4.49
CA LYS A 155 4.88 2.30 4.58
C LYS A 155 5.68 2.00 3.32
N LEU A 156 6.93 1.61 3.49
CA LEU A 156 7.86 1.26 2.41
C LEU A 156 8.21 -0.21 2.51
N LEU A 157 7.91 -0.95 1.45
CA LEU A 157 8.14 -2.38 1.37
C LEU A 157 9.20 -2.69 0.31
N ARG A 158 10.34 -3.22 0.74
CA ARG A 158 11.36 -3.78 -0.15
C ARG A 158 11.08 -5.25 -0.38
N PHE A 159 11.17 -5.65 -1.65
CA PHE A 159 11.11 -7.05 -2.03
C PHE A 159 12.53 -7.59 -2.23
N GLN A 160 12.82 -8.73 -1.61
CA GLN A 160 14.08 -9.46 -1.77
C GLN A 160 13.91 -10.92 -1.37
N ASN A 161 14.49 -11.83 -2.15
CA ASN A 161 14.45 -13.28 -1.87
C ASN A 161 13.03 -13.78 -1.59
N HIS A 162 12.08 -13.44 -2.45
CA HIS A 162 10.65 -13.78 -2.36
C HIS A 162 9.98 -13.32 -1.05
N ARG A 163 10.45 -12.20 -0.47
CA ARG A 163 9.90 -11.64 0.76
C ARG A 163 9.76 -10.13 0.67
N PHE A 164 8.69 -9.62 1.26
CA PHE A 164 8.52 -8.19 1.53
C PHE A 164 9.02 -7.87 2.94
N THR A 165 9.79 -6.81 3.05
CA THR A 165 10.32 -6.31 4.33
C THR A 165 9.98 -4.84 4.46
N ASN A 166 9.41 -4.45 5.60
CA ASN A 166 9.18 -3.05 5.92
C ASN A 166 10.52 -2.36 6.19
N VAL A 167 10.85 -1.37 5.36
CA VAL A 167 12.08 -0.60 5.44
C VAL A 167 11.82 0.89 5.73
N THR A 168 10.63 1.26 6.12
CA THR A 168 10.18 2.65 6.31
C THR A 168 11.15 3.45 7.18
N ARG A 169 11.58 2.90 8.32
CA ARG A 169 12.52 3.57 9.25
C ARG A 169 13.88 3.95 8.63
N GLN A 170 14.26 3.33 7.50
CA GLN A 170 15.52 3.65 6.80
C GLN A 170 15.42 4.95 5.98
N TYR A 171 14.22 5.52 5.82
CA TYR A 171 13.95 6.68 4.97
C TYR A 171 13.32 7.86 5.72
N PRO A 172 14.03 8.44 6.71
CA PRO A 172 13.46 9.47 7.58
C PRO A 172 12.99 10.74 6.84
N LYS A 173 13.55 11.03 5.66
CA LYS A 173 13.09 12.17 4.84
C LYS A 173 11.69 11.93 4.27
N LEU A 174 11.38 10.71 3.86
CA LEU A 174 10.05 10.35 3.35
C LEU A 174 9.03 10.35 4.48
N ILE A 175 9.37 9.76 5.64
CA ILE A 175 8.52 9.80 6.84
C ILE A 175 8.25 11.26 7.25
N ARG A 176 9.26 12.12 7.24
CA ARG A 176 9.09 13.54 7.57
C ARG A 176 8.15 14.25 6.60
N ALA A 177 8.24 13.96 5.30
CA ALA A 177 7.37 14.55 4.31
C ALA A 177 5.90 14.11 4.53
N ASP A 178 5.68 12.84 4.85
CA ASP A 178 4.36 12.28 5.16
C ASP A 178 3.78 12.90 6.45
N ALA A 179 4.56 12.93 7.55
CA ALA A 179 4.18 13.57 8.80
C ALA A 179 3.75 15.03 8.60
N ASN A 180 4.45 15.77 7.74
CA ASN A 180 4.08 17.16 7.44
C ASN A 180 2.73 17.27 6.71
N GLN A 181 2.41 16.31 5.83
CA GLN A 181 1.11 16.26 5.15
C GLN A 181 -0.01 15.98 6.16
N TRP A 182 0.16 14.99 7.03
CA TRP A 182 -0.81 14.67 8.08
C TRP A 182 -0.99 15.82 9.09
N LEU A 183 0.08 16.48 9.48
CA LEU A 183 -0.02 17.65 10.35
C LEU A 183 -0.78 18.80 9.68
N SER A 184 -0.56 19.03 8.40
CA SER A 184 -1.29 20.03 7.61
C SER A 184 -2.78 19.66 7.50
N ALA A 185 -3.09 18.39 7.25
CA ALA A 185 -4.47 17.89 7.24
C ALA A 185 -5.15 18.05 8.61
N PHE A 186 -4.43 17.78 9.71
CA PHE A 186 -4.94 18.01 11.06
C PHE A 186 -5.30 19.49 11.29
N TYR A 187 -4.42 20.42 10.91
CA TYR A 187 -4.71 21.85 11.06
C TYR A 187 -5.90 22.31 10.20
N ALA A 188 -6.07 21.75 9.02
CA ALA A 188 -7.22 22.03 8.18
C ALA A 188 -8.53 21.49 8.79
N GLN A 189 -8.50 20.28 9.34
CA GLN A 189 -9.67 19.64 9.95
C GLN A 189 -10.10 20.29 11.26
N LYS A 190 -9.15 20.62 12.17
CA LYS A 190 -9.49 21.24 13.46
C LYS A 190 -10.17 22.60 13.32
N SER A 191 -9.99 23.28 12.20
CA SER A 191 -10.63 24.57 11.90
C SER A 191 -11.91 24.42 11.07
N SER A 192 -12.27 23.21 10.65
CA SER A 192 -13.46 22.94 9.85
C SER A 192 -14.71 22.76 10.72
N ARG A 193 -15.89 22.89 10.07
CA ARG A 193 -17.19 22.58 10.71
C ARG A 193 -17.30 21.09 11.08
N TYR A 194 -16.58 20.20 10.40
CA TYR A 194 -16.55 18.76 10.58
C TYR A 194 -15.23 18.35 11.25
N GLN A 195 -15.11 18.64 12.51
CA GLN A 195 -13.87 18.45 13.30
C GLN A 195 -13.57 16.98 13.62
N ASP A 196 -13.44 16.09 12.65
CA ASP A 196 -12.95 14.73 12.88
C ASP A 196 -11.45 14.67 12.67
N SER A 197 -10.70 14.86 13.74
CA SER A 197 -9.25 15.08 13.69
C SER A 197 -8.42 13.89 14.12
N VAL A 198 -9.03 12.89 14.77
CA VAL A 198 -8.29 11.79 15.41
C VAL A 198 -7.61 10.86 14.41
N GLY A 199 -8.21 10.63 13.24
CA GLY A 199 -7.62 9.77 12.23
C GLY A 199 -6.32 10.35 11.66
N VAL A 200 -6.37 11.59 11.21
CA VAL A 200 -5.20 12.26 10.60
C VAL A 200 -4.07 12.51 11.60
N ILE A 201 -4.40 12.85 12.86
CA ILE A 201 -3.37 13.06 13.89
C ILE A 201 -2.78 11.73 14.38
N ALA A 202 -3.51 10.62 14.29
CA ALA A 202 -2.98 9.29 14.55
C ALA A 202 -1.88 8.91 13.55
N ALA A 203 -2.10 9.17 12.26
CA ALA A 203 -1.09 8.94 11.23
C ALA A 203 0.15 9.82 11.43
N TRP A 204 -0.03 11.11 11.74
CA TRP A 204 1.08 11.99 12.10
C TRP A 204 1.89 11.46 13.28
N ALA A 205 1.22 11.04 14.35
CA ALA A 205 1.88 10.51 15.54
C ALA A 205 2.68 9.24 15.23
N ALA A 206 2.12 8.34 14.40
CA ALA A 206 2.82 7.15 13.93
C ALA A 206 4.14 7.50 13.22
N ASP A 207 4.11 8.48 12.32
CA ASP A 207 5.30 8.95 11.61
C ASP A 207 6.33 9.58 12.57
N GLU A 208 5.89 10.38 13.56
CA GLU A 208 6.78 10.93 14.58
C GLU A 208 7.42 9.82 15.44
N TYR A 209 6.67 8.75 15.75
CA TYR A 209 7.20 7.57 16.44
C TYR A 209 8.22 6.82 15.58
N LEU A 210 7.96 6.65 14.27
CA LEU A 210 8.94 6.08 13.33
C LEU A 210 10.23 6.89 13.26
N LEU A 211 10.15 8.22 13.46
CA LEU A 211 11.29 9.15 13.52
C LEU A 211 12.00 9.16 14.88
N GLY A 212 11.55 8.36 15.85
CA GLY A 212 12.10 8.35 17.22
C GLY A 212 11.74 9.58 18.06
N ARG A 213 10.69 10.32 17.68
CA ARG A 213 10.29 11.58 18.34
C ARG A 213 9.06 11.42 19.25
N VAL A 214 8.96 10.27 19.91
CA VAL A 214 7.83 9.88 20.76
C VAL A 214 7.46 10.97 21.77
N GLY A 215 8.42 11.45 22.58
CA GLY A 215 8.13 12.45 23.61
C GLY A 215 7.60 13.77 23.05
N ALA A 216 8.11 14.23 21.91
CA ALA A 216 7.62 15.44 21.25
C ALA A 216 6.21 15.26 20.69
N ALA A 217 5.92 14.07 20.12
CA ALA A 217 4.59 13.73 19.63
C ALA A 217 3.58 13.68 20.78
N ASP A 218 3.91 13.00 21.88
CA ASP A 218 3.03 12.91 23.04
C ASP A 218 2.75 14.29 23.65
N GLN A 219 3.78 15.12 23.80
CA GLN A 219 3.61 16.48 24.31
C GLN A 219 2.64 17.28 23.41
N PHE A 220 2.80 17.20 22.09
CA PHE A 220 1.91 17.88 21.15
C PHE A 220 0.48 17.35 21.26
N LEU A 221 0.28 16.04 21.30
CA LEU A 221 -1.04 15.42 21.46
C LEU A 221 -1.74 15.92 22.74
N HIS A 222 -1.04 15.97 23.88
CA HIS A 222 -1.60 16.48 25.13
C HIS A 222 -1.98 17.97 25.04
N GLN A 223 -1.20 18.79 24.34
CA GLN A 223 -1.55 20.19 24.08
C GLN A 223 -2.82 20.31 23.24
N GLN A 224 -2.96 19.48 22.18
CA GLN A 224 -4.18 19.48 21.36
C GLN A 224 -5.39 18.94 22.13
N ALA A 225 -5.21 17.96 23.02
CA ALA A 225 -6.26 17.46 23.87
C ALA A 225 -6.78 18.53 24.85
N ALA A 226 -5.85 19.27 25.49
CA ALA A 226 -6.18 20.38 26.39
C ALA A 226 -6.91 21.53 25.67
N ALA A 227 -6.59 21.75 24.39
CA ALA A 227 -7.27 22.72 23.54
C ALA A 227 -8.63 22.23 22.97
N GLY A 228 -9.03 20.97 23.25
CA GLY A 228 -10.29 20.38 22.76
C GLY A 228 -10.29 20.00 21.28
N HIS A 229 -9.11 19.85 20.66
CA HIS A 229 -8.98 19.60 19.22
C HIS A 229 -8.97 18.10 18.85
N LEU A 230 -8.93 17.19 19.82
CA LEU A 230 -8.89 15.74 19.57
C LEU A 230 -10.26 15.12 19.82
N HIS A 231 -11.01 14.89 18.75
CA HIS A 231 -12.32 14.21 18.82
C HIS A 231 -12.67 13.55 17.47
N SER A 232 -13.50 12.52 17.56
CA SER A 232 -14.14 11.88 16.43
C SER A 232 -15.62 12.24 16.39
N LEU A 233 -16.13 12.51 15.22
CA LEU A 233 -17.56 12.76 14.99
C LEU A 233 -18.39 11.47 15.12
N LEU A 234 -17.84 10.36 14.64
CA LEU A 234 -18.54 9.08 14.64
C LEU A 234 -18.41 8.32 15.96
N ASN A 235 -17.33 8.56 16.70
CA ASN A 235 -17.14 7.94 18.01
C ASN A 235 -16.87 9.00 19.10
N PRO A 236 -17.92 9.61 19.66
CA PRO A 236 -17.76 10.68 20.66
C PRO A 236 -17.00 10.29 21.92
N SER A 237 -16.82 8.99 22.18
CA SER A 237 -15.99 8.49 23.28
C SER A 237 -14.49 8.55 22.97
N VAL A 238 -14.11 8.61 21.69
CA VAL A 238 -12.71 8.73 21.24
C VAL A 238 -12.34 10.20 21.15
N LYS A 239 -11.92 10.77 22.30
CA LYS A 239 -11.55 12.19 22.39
C LYS A 239 -10.50 12.44 23.48
N GLY A 240 -9.77 13.55 23.33
CA GLY A 240 -8.82 14.06 24.33
C GLY A 240 -7.84 13.01 24.83
N VAL A 241 -7.67 12.89 26.12
CA VAL A 241 -6.73 11.92 26.76
C VAL A 241 -7.13 10.47 26.53
N VAL A 242 -8.43 10.18 26.40
CA VAL A 242 -8.89 8.81 26.09
C VAL A 242 -8.35 8.37 24.72
N PHE A 243 -8.45 9.22 23.70
CA PHE A 243 -7.87 8.97 22.39
C PHE A 243 -6.35 8.76 22.47
N ILE A 244 -5.61 9.63 23.20
CA ILE A 244 -4.14 9.49 23.34
C ILE A 244 -3.79 8.11 23.91
N THR A 245 -4.47 7.69 24.97
CA THR A 245 -4.22 6.39 25.60
C THR A 245 -4.49 5.21 24.63
N GLN A 246 -5.55 5.30 23.85
CA GLN A 246 -5.88 4.28 22.84
C GLN A 246 -4.83 4.27 21.72
N LEU A 247 -4.43 5.44 21.22
CA LEU A 247 -3.42 5.59 20.18
C LEU A 247 -2.06 5.02 20.63
N GLN A 248 -1.59 5.35 21.82
CA GLN A 248 -0.31 4.83 22.34
C GLN A 248 -0.30 3.29 22.42
N LYS A 249 -1.39 2.68 22.93
CA LYS A 249 -1.54 1.22 22.95
C LYS A 249 -1.55 0.64 21.55
N PHE A 250 -2.26 1.28 20.62
CA PHE A 250 -2.32 0.85 19.23
C PHE A 250 -0.95 0.91 18.57
N LEU A 251 -0.22 2.05 18.68
CA LEU A 251 1.11 2.22 18.12
C LEU A 251 2.09 1.17 18.67
N GLN A 252 2.08 0.96 19.97
CA GLN A 252 2.90 -0.10 20.61
C GLN A 252 2.58 -1.49 20.05
N HIS A 253 1.29 -1.82 19.90
CA HIS A 253 0.86 -3.11 19.35
C HIS A 253 1.28 -3.30 17.90
N GLN A 254 1.26 -2.23 17.09
CA GLN A 254 1.66 -2.25 15.69
C GLN A 254 3.20 -2.15 15.48
N GLY A 255 3.98 -1.93 16.55
CA GLY A 255 5.45 -1.89 16.48
C GLY A 255 6.04 -0.53 16.05
N TYR A 256 5.32 0.53 16.30
CA TYR A 256 5.78 1.90 16.09
C TYR A 256 6.73 2.39 17.16
#